data_a1ade06076c0aa876b28e96e77daf263
#
_entry.id   a1ade06076c0aa876b28e96e77daf263
#
_cell.length_a   1.000
_cell.length_b   1.000
_cell.length_c   1.000
_cell.angle_alpha   90.00
_cell.angle_beta   90.00
_cell.angle_gamma   90.00
#
_symmetry.space_group_name_H-M   'P 1'
#
loop_
_entity.id
_entity.type
_entity.pdbx_description
1 polymer ?
#
loop_
_entity_poly.entity_id
_entity_poly.type
_entity_poly.pdbx_seq_one_letter_code
_entity_poly.pdbx_strand_id
1 'polypeptide(L)'
;MAYNNNNKNKKKPNRKGHKSSHQSNAPKKEEAVKEITYSDAITVGQLAQLLHKNSSEIIKFLFMMGNMSTINTVLSDEDIELICMNFNVEVHKEVVVDEDDIEEQLQNVEEDESKLVPRPPVVTIMGHVDHGKTTLLDTIRKANVTENEFGGITQHIGAYQVSLKGRKVTFLDTPGHEAFTAMRARGAEVTDIVIIVVAADDGVMPQTKEAVDHAKAAGVPIVVAVNKIDKPGANPDRIMSEMSELGIMPEEWGGDTIFTQVSAKKGTGVPELLETMLLVADMQELKANPDTNASGTVIEAKLDKGRGPVATLLVQRGTLHTGDSVVVGTSYGRVRKMTNDRGMEIKHAEPSCPVEIIGLNEVPRAGDVFMSYDSYKKAAEIAGHRLDKQIEKERNSTSAMSLEDLAKKIDEGDVQEINVLIKADVQGSAEALKASMEKLEVDGNVRINVIRSTVGTITESDILLASASNAIIYGFNIRPSAAIRKKAEEEGVEIRLHNIIYKALEELQAAMKGMLAPVYEEVVIGQADVRQIYKVSKVGTIAGCMVTDGKMKRDCKVRLIREGIVVYTGKLGSLRRFENDVKEVINGYECGMTIENFNDIKVGDIIEGFEDQEVEE
;
A
#
# COMPACT_ATOMS: atom_id res chain seq x y z
N MET A 1 12.31 34.70 60.49
CA MET A 1 12.41 34.14 61.84
C MET A 1 13.09 32.82 61.72
N ALA A 2 14.29 32.80 62.15
CA ALA A 2 15.04 32.13 63.21
C ALA A 2 15.45 30.70 62.80
N TYR A 3 16.72 30.49 62.43
CA TYR A 3 17.94 30.27 63.29
C TYR A 3 17.91 28.92 64.02
N ASN A 4 18.83 28.01 63.69
CA ASN A 4 19.98 27.55 64.47
C ASN A 4 20.57 26.29 63.82
N ASN A 5 21.78 26.17 63.36
CA ASN A 5 23.16 26.30 63.84
C ASN A 5 23.51 25.35 65.00
N ASN A 6 24.43 24.43 64.73
CA ASN A 6 25.60 24.03 65.54
C ASN A 6 26.07 22.66 65.10
N ASN A 7 27.25 22.44 64.75
CA ASN A 7 28.66 22.77 65.05
C ASN A 7 29.40 21.51 65.49
N LYS A 8 30.51 21.29 64.80
CA LYS A 8 31.82 20.73 65.26
C LYS A 8 31.92 19.31 65.85
N ASN A 9 32.73 18.44 65.23
CA ASN A 9 34.05 18.24 65.83
C ASN A 9 35.03 17.51 64.89
N LYS A 10 36.24 18.07 64.80
CA LYS A 10 37.49 17.53 64.25
C LYS A 10 38.05 16.41 65.10
N LYS A 11 38.64 15.38 64.45
CA LYS A 11 39.88 14.75 64.96
C LYS A 11 40.63 14.05 63.82
N LYS A 12 41.82 14.54 63.45
CA LYS A 12 42.98 13.82 62.94
C LYS A 12 43.88 13.56 64.17
N PRO A 13 44.90 12.70 64.16
CA PRO A 13 45.62 11.93 63.15
C PRO A 13 46.02 10.48 63.61
N ASN A 14 46.50 9.62 62.72
CA ASN A 14 47.77 8.94 63.04
C ASN A 14 48.36 8.28 61.79
N ARG A 15 49.58 8.70 61.46
CA ARG A 15 50.51 7.99 60.55
C ARG A 15 51.04 6.75 61.27
N LYS A 16 50.91 5.58 60.62
CA LYS A 16 51.89 4.50 60.80
C LYS A 16 52.21 3.92 59.41
N GLY A 17 53.48 4.00 59.07
CA GLY A 17 54.04 3.45 57.85
C GLY A 17 53.97 1.92 57.83
N HIS A 18 53.75 1.42 56.63
CA HIS A 18 54.05 0.03 56.35
C HIS A 18 54.80 -0.12 55.05
N LYS A 19 55.81 -0.91 55.14
CA LYS A 19 56.88 -1.28 54.22
C LYS A 19 56.28 -1.75 52.86
N SER A 20 56.91 -1.26 51.78
CA SER A 20 56.87 -1.82 50.46
C SER A 20 57.29 -3.30 50.45
N SER A 21 56.37 -4.17 50.05
CA SER A 21 56.69 -5.49 49.50
C SER A 21 56.49 -5.44 47.99
N HIS A 22 57.62 -5.49 47.28
CA HIS A 22 57.59 -5.77 45.84
C HIS A 22 57.08 -7.22 45.67
N GLN A 23 55.84 -7.33 45.18
CA GLN A 23 55.39 -8.55 44.55
C GLN A 23 55.58 -8.38 43.02
N SER A 24 56.50 -9.18 42.53
CA SER A 24 56.76 -9.43 41.13
C SER A 24 55.50 -10.00 40.50
N ASN A 25 54.84 -9.21 39.63
CA ASN A 25 53.81 -9.70 38.71
C ASN A 25 54.52 -10.59 37.67
N ALA A 26 54.37 -11.87 37.81
CA ALA A 26 54.60 -12.81 36.71
C ALA A 26 53.53 -12.57 35.64
N PRO A 27 53.84 -12.61 34.33
CA PRO A 27 52.81 -12.44 33.29
C PRO A 27 51.84 -13.62 33.39
N LYS A 28 50.55 -13.29 33.57
CA LYS A 28 49.46 -14.25 33.37
C LYS A 28 49.58 -14.75 31.93
N LYS A 29 49.71 -16.05 31.75
CA LYS A 29 49.53 -16.71 30.46
C LYS A 29 48.17 -16.32 29.94
N GLU A 30 48.15 -15.58 28.84
CA GLU A 30 46.93 -15.32 28.05
C GLU A 30 46.45 -16.69 27.55
N GLU A 31 45.24 -17.05 27.92
CA GLU A 31 44.54 -18.19 27.33
C GLU A 31 44.25 -17.82 25.87
N ALA A 32 44.80 -18.60 24.95
CA ALA A 32 44.56 -18.39 23.52
C ALA A 32 43.08 -18.62 23.22
N VAL A 33 42.41 -17.59 22.78
CA VAL A 33 41.04 -17.67 22.27
C VAL A 33 41.07 -18.55 21.03
N LYS A 34 40.28 -19.64 21.03
CA LYS A 34 40.24 -20.60 19.91
C LYS A 34 39.12 -20.29 18.91
N GLU A 35 38.10 -19.59 19.35
CA GLU A 35 36.88 -19.36 18.60
C GLU A 35 36.32 -17.97 18.94
N ILE A 36 35.92 -17.21 17.95
CA ILE A 36 35.33 -15.89 18.12
C ILE A 36 34.05 -15.82 17.30
N THR A 37 33.00 -15.35 17.95
CA THR A 37 31.75 -14.94 17.29
C THR A 37 31.71 -13.41 17.16
N TYR A 38 31.36 -12.90 15.99
CA TYR A 38 31.20 -11.47 15.77
C TYR A 38 29.86 -11.18 15.08
N SER A 39 29.26 -10.04 15.43
CA SER A 39 28.10 -9.44 14.75
C SER A 39 28.56 -8.42 13.71
N ASP A 40 27.68 -7.98 12.83
CA ASP A 40 27.99 -7.04 11.77
C ASP A 40 28.76 -5.78 12.22
N ALA A 41 29.62 -5.27 11.34
CA ALA A 41 30.33 -4.00 11.45
C ALA A 41 31.28 -3.83 12.66
N ILE A 42 32.27 -4.75 12.84
CA ILE A 42 33.29 -4.62 13.89
C ILE A 42 34.42 -3.68 13.47
N THR A 43 34.83 -2.81 14.40
CA THR A 43 36.03 -1.98 14.24
C THR A 43 37.30 -2.75 14.60
N VAL A 44 38.47 -2.31 14.08
CA VAL A 44 39.79 -2.86 14.42
C VAL A 44 39.99 -2.91 15.93
N GLY A 45 39.52 -1.90 16.67
CA GLY A 45 39.60 -1.85 18.12
C GLY A 45 38.77 -2.93 18.82
N GLN A 46 37.59 -3.20 18.36
CA GLN A 46 36.68 -4.23 18.89
C GLN A 46 37.21 -5.63 18.58
N LEU A 47 37.67 -5.88 17.35
CA LEU A 47 38.31 -7.16 17.00
C LEU A 47 39.55 -7.43 17.83
N ALA A 48 40.36 -6.40 18.10
CA ALA A 48 41.53 -6.53 18.98
C ALA A 48 41.16 -6.93 20.42
N GLN A 49 40.04 -6.42 20.94
CA GLN A 49 39.55 -6.80 22.27
C GLN A 49 39.04 -8.26 22.30
N LEU A 50 38.31 -8.69 21.27
CA LEU A 50 37.82 -10.07 21.14
C LEU A 50 38.97 -11.07 21.03
N LEU A 51 40.00 -10.74 20.26
CA LEU A 51 41.21 -11.55 20.08
C LEU A 51 42.15 -11.49 21.29
N HIS A 52 41.88 -10.64 22.28
CA HIS A 52 42.84 -10.34 23.38
C HIS A 52 44.24 -9.96 22.88
N LYS A 53 44.27 -9.22 21.72
CA LYS A 53 45.51 -8.77 21.07
C LYS A 53 45.61 -7.25 21.05
N ASN A 54 46.81 -6.76 20.74
CA ASN A 54 47.03 -5.32 20.62
C ASN A 54 46.50 -4.81 19.27
N SER A 55 45.69 -3.75 19.27
CA SER A 55 45.20 -3.11 18.03
C SER A 55 46.31 -2.77 17.04
N SER A 56 47.53 -2.47 17.58
CA SER A 56 48.71 -2.17 16.76
C SER A 56 49.21 -3.38 15.94
N GLU A 57 49.00 -4.61 16.41
CA GLU A 57 49.37 -5.81 15.67
C GLU A 57 48.43 -6.05 14.49
N ILE A 58 47.15 -5.82 14.68
CA ILE A 58 46.13 -5.94 13.63
C ILE A 58 46.33 -4.85 12.57
N ILE A 59 46.58 -3.61 12.99
CA ILE A 59 46.85 -2.49 12.06
C ILE A 59 48.14 -2.79 11.25
N LYS A 60 49.16 -3.32 11.88
CA LYS A 60 50.42 -3.70 11.19
C LYS A 60 50.17 -4.80 10.16
N PHE A 61 49.32 -5.77 10.47
CA PHE A 61 48.95 -6.85 9.55
C PHE A 61 48.18 -6.31 8.35
N LEU A 62 47.16 -5.48 8.57
CA LEU A 62 46.39 -4.81 7.53
C LEU A 62 47.26 -3.91 6.64
N PHE A 63 48.22 -3.20 7.26
CA PHE A 63 49.17 -2.38 6.50
C PHE A 63 50.09 -3.22 5.59
N MET A 64 50.50 -4.43 6.03
CA MET A 64 51.28 -5.37 5.19
C MET A 64 50.46 -5.91 4.03
N MET A 65 49.11 -5.94 4.13
CA MET A 65 48.19 -6.33 3.05
C MET A 65 47.82 -5.16 2.13
N GLY A 66 48.28 -3.93 2.43
CA GLY A 66 48.04 -2.76 1.63
C GLY A 66 46.87 -1.88 2.10
N ASN A 67 46.18 -2.29 3.18
CA ASN A 67 45.04 -1.55 3.74
C ASN A 67 45.48 -0.59 4.84
N MET A 68 45.36 0.72 4.63
CA MET A 68 45.59 1.71 5.67
C MET A 68 44.35 1.84 6.57
N SER A 69 44.43 1.19 7.75
CA SER A 69 43.32 1.19 8.71
C SER A 69 43.73 1.85 10.02
N THR A 70 42.76 2.49 10.67
CA THR A 70 42.88 3.07 12.01
C THR A 70 42.09 2.25 13.03
N ILE A 71 42.22 2.55 14.32
CA ILE A 71 41.53 1.79 15.39
C ILE A 71 40.00 1.81 15.22
N ASN A 72 39.47 2.88 14.64
CA ASN A 72 38.02 3.08 14.42
C ASN A 72 37.54 2.68 13.02
N THR A 73 38.42 2.13 12.19
CA THR A 73 38.03 1.66 10.84
C THR A 73 37.21 0.39 10.98
N VAL A 74 36.05 0.34 10.34
CA VAL A 74 35.20 -0.86 10.23
C VAL A 74 35.88 -1.83 9.27
N LEU A 75 35.98 -3.09 9.65
CA LEU A 75 36.58 -4.16 8.86
C LEU A 75 35.53 -4.81 7.95
N SER A 76 35.98 -5.25 6.77
CA SER A 76 35.17 -6.12 5.92
C SER A 76 35.21 -7.56 6.45
N ASP A 77 34.20 -8.37 6.11
CA ASP A 77 34.16 -9.79 6.51
C ASP A 77 35.41 -10.53 6.03
N GLU A 78 35.90 -10.24 4.82
CA GLU A 78 37.14 -10.81 4.26
C GLU A 78 38.37 -10.44 5.10
N ASP A 79 38.47 -9.18 5.55
CA ASP A 79 39.59 -8.74 6.40
C ASP A 79 39.55 -9.42 7.77
N ILE A 80 38.36 -9.63 8.35
CA ILE A 80 38.16 -10.31 9.63
C ILE A 80 38.60 -11.77 9.54
N GLU A 81 38.15 -12.48 8.48
CA GLU A 81 38.54 -13.87 8.24
C GLU A 81 40.07 -14.00 8.08
N LEU A 82 40.70 -13.13 7.29
CA LEU A 82 42.13 -13.13 7.06
C LEU A 82 42.95 -12.84 8.34
N ILE A 83 42.47 -11.89 9.15
CA ILE A 83 43.08 -11.56 10.44
C ILE A 83 42.97 -12.76 11.38
N CYS A 84 41.79 -13.37 11.51
CA CYS A 84 41.55 -14.51 12.38
C CYS A 84 42.34 -15.74 11.93
N MET A 85 42.46 -15.98 10.63
CA MET A 85 43.34 -17.02 10.06
C MET A 85 44.80 -16.82 10.44
N ASN A 86 45.30 -15.59 10.39
CA ASN A 86 46.68 -15.28 10.77
C ASN A 86 46.97 -15.53 12.27
N PHE A 87 45.94 -15.38 13.12
CA PHE A 87 46.06 -15.63 14.56
C PHE A 87 45.62 -17.05 14.96
N ASN A 88 45.31 -17.96 14.03
CA ASN A 88 44.81 -19.32 14.23
C ASN A 88 43.55 -19.37 15.14
N VAL A 89 42.60 -18.49 14.89
CA VAL A 89 41.32 -18.42 15.60
C VAL A 89 40.21 -18.75 14.61
N GLU A 90 39.33 -19.68 14.97
CA GLU A 90 38.12 -19.94 14.19
C GLU A 90 37.13 -18.78 14.39
N VAL A 91 36.57 -18.30 13.28
CA VAL A 91 35.65 -17.18 13.26
C VAL A 91 34.27 -17.68 12.85
N HIS A 92 33.27 -17.35 13.65
CA HIS A 92 31.86 -17.57 13.31
C HIS A 92 31.16 -16.22 13.26
N LYS A 93 30.60 -15.90 12.11
CA LYS A 93 29.69 -14.76 12.00
C LYS A 93 28.38 -15.16 12.69
N GLU A 94 28.07 -14.54 13.81
CA GLU A 94 26.76 -14.66 14.43
C GLU A 94 25.80 -13.91 13.51
N VAL A 95 24.99 -14.63 12.78
CA VAL A 95 23.84 -14.04 12.08
C VAL A 95 22.91 -13.59 13.20
N VAL A 96 23.10 -12.35 13.65
CA VAL A 96 22.12 -11.70 14.50
C VAL A 96 20.91 -11.53 13.60
N VAL A 97 19.96 -12.46 13.69
CA VAL A 97 18.63 -12.27 13.11
C VAL A 97 18.12 -10.99 13.73
N ASP A 98 18.10 -9.92 12.94
CA ASP A 98 17.63 -8.64 13.39
C ASP A 98 16.16 -8.83 13.80
N GLU A 99 15.91 -8.90 15.13
CA GLU A 99 14.53 -9.10 15.62
C GLU A 99 13.57 -8.05 15.08
N ASP A 100 14.10 -7.00 14.45
CA ASP A 100 13.34 -5.93 13.84
C ASP A 100 13.06 -6.18 12.35
N ASP A 101 13.74 -7.15 11.71
CA ASP A 101 13.48 -7.50 10.31
C ASP A 101 12.51 -8.67 10.19
N ILE A 102 11.24 -8.33 9.97
CA ILE A 102 10.15 -9.31 9.82
C ILE A 102 10.38 -10.20 8.58
N GLU A 103 10.99 -9.66 7.52
CA GLU A 103 11.23 -10.41 6.29
C GLU A 103 12.28 -11.49 6.53
N GLU A 104 13.34 -11.16 7.25
CA GLU A 104 14.38 -12.10 7.65
C GLU A 104 13.87 -13.15 8.67
N GLN A 105 13.01 -12.72 9.61
CA GLN A 105 12.33 -13.64 10.52
C GLN A 105 11.46 -14.65 9.77
N LEU A 106 10.72 -14.22 8.72
CA LEU A 106 9.85 -15.09 7.93
C LEU A 106 10.63 -16.10 7.08
N GLN A 107 11.85 -15.76 6.63
CA GLN A 107 12.71 -16.67 5.88
C GLN A 107 13.37 -17.73 6.79
N ASN A 108 13.68 -17.36 8.03
CA ASN A 108 14.41 -18.21 8.98
C ASN A 108 13.51 -19.07 9.89
N VAL A 109 12.17 -19.01 9.75
CA VAL A 109 11.27 -19.90 10.48
C VAL A 109 11.38 -21.31 9.91
N GLU A 110 12.01 -22.24 10.65
CA GLU A 110 11.93 -23.67 10.36
C GLU A 110 10.46 -24.13 10.51
N GLU A 111 9.83 -24.42 9.39
CA GLU A 111 8.45 -24.92 9.38
C GLU A 111 8.44 -26.40 9.75
N ASP A 112 7.69 -26.74 10.79
CA ASP A 112 7.42 -28.12 11.16
C ASP A 112 6.51 -28.76 10.10
N GLU A 113 7.09 -29.55 9.20
CA GLU A 113 6.37 -30.20 8.10
C GLU A 113 5.14 -30.99 8.56
N SER A 114 5.12 -31.45 9.80
CA SER A 114 4.02 -32.22 10.36
C SER A 114 2.74 -31.39 10.62
N LYS A 115 2.88 -30.05 10.68
CA LYS A 115 1.79 -29.11 10.95
C LYS A 115 1.30 -28.38 9.70
N LEU A 116 1.90 -28.67 8.55
CA LEU A 116 1.50 -28.03 7.29
C LEU A 116 0.16 -28.60 6.81
N VAL A 117 -0.80 -27.68 6.59
CA VAL A 117 -2.14 -27.98 6.08
C VAL A 117 -2.29 -27.36 4.69
N PRO A 118 -2.98 -28.03 3.74
CA PRO A 118 -3.28 -27.43 2.46
C PRO A 118 -4.06 -26.11 2.63
N ARG A 119 -3.58 -25.03 1.97
CA ARG A 119 -4.25 -23.73 1.99
C ARG A 119 -4.93 -23.41 0.67
N PRO A 120 -5.97 -22.56 0.68
CA PRO A 120 -6.57 -22.06 -0.54
C PRO A 120 -5.56 -21.34 -1.43
N PRO A 121 -5.62 -21.53 -2.77
CA PRO A 121 -4.78 -20.75 -3.67
C PRO A 121 -5.20 -19.29 -3.70
N VAL A 122 -4.21 -18.41 -3.86
CA VAL A 122 -4.40 -16.98 -4.11
C VAL A 122 -4.12 -16.72 -5.59
N VAL A 123 -5.06 -16.11 -6.28
CA VAL A 123 -5.02 -15.95 -7.74
C VAL A 123 -5.22 -14.49 -8.10
N THR A 124 -4.27 -13.92 -8.83
CA THR A 124 -4.41 -12.56 -9.38
C THR A 124 -4.87 -12.59 -10.83
N ILE A 125 -5.79 -11.69 -11.18
CA ILE A 125 -6.26 -11.50 -12.55
C ILE A 125 -5.64 -10.24 -13.12
N MET A 126 -4.92 -10.39 -14.24
CA MET A 126 -4.20 -9.31 -14.93
C MET A 126 -4.56 -9.25 -16.41
N GLY A 127 -4.14 -8.19 -17.08
CA GLY A 127 -4.34 -7.97 -18.51
C GLY A 127 -4.76 -6.54 -18.83
N HIS A 128 -4.94 -6.26 -20.10
CA HIS A 128 -5.27 -4.92 -20.61
C HIS A 128 -6.62 -4.40 -20.12
N VAL A 129 -6.81 -3.09 -20.17
CA VAL A 129 -8.11 -2.42 -19.95
C VAL A 129 -9.10 -2.97 -21.00
N ASP A 130 -10.37 -3.07 -20.64
CA ASP A 130 -11.46 -3.57 -21.52
C ASP A 130 -11.34 -5.01 -22.04
N HIS A 131 -10.33 -5.78 -21.65
CA HIS A 131 -10.26 -7.22 -21.96
C HIS A 131 -11.26 -8.07 -21.17
N GLY A 132 -11.98 -7.45 -20.22
CA GLY A 132 -13.08 -8.07 -19.48
C GLY A 132 -12.66 -8.79 -18.20
N LYS A 133 -11.59 -8.36 -17.54
CA LYS A 133 -11.15 -8.86 -16.24
C LYS A 133 -12.25 -8.78 -15.18
N THR A 134 -12.77 -7.57 -14.92
CA THR A 134 -13.81 -7.34 -13.92
C THR A 134 -15.11 -8.05 -14.28
N THR A 135 -15.47 -8.13 -15.57
CA THR A 135 -16.62 -8.91 -16.02
C THR A 135 -16.44 -10.42 -15.76
N LEU A 136 -15.23 -10.95 -15.97
CA LEU A 136 -14.90 -12.34 -15.65
C LEU A 136 -15.06 -12.60 -14.15
N LEU A 137 -14.53 -11.70 -13.32
CA LEU A 137 -14.64 -11.78 -11.87
C LEU A 137 -16.09 -11.68 -11.39
N ASP A 138 -16.88 -10.77 -11.95
CA ASP A 138 -18.32 -10.66 -11.65
C ASP A 138 -19.06 -11.96 -11.95
N THR A 139 -18.72 -12.61 -13.07
CA THR A 139 -19.28 -13.90 -13.44
C THR A 139 -18.88 -15.00 -12.45
N ILE A 140 -17.64 -15.01 -11.99
CA ILE A 140 -17.14 -15.95 -10.97
C ILE A 140 -17.83 -15.73 -9.62
N ARG A 141 -17.97 -14.47 -9.20
CA ARG A 141 -18.61 -14.08 -7.92
C ARG A 141 -20.13 -14.14 -7.97
N LYS A 142 -20.74 -14.14 -9.15
CA LYS A 142 -22.18 -13.91 -9.37
C LYS A 142 -22.63 -12.57 -8.78
N ALA A 143 -21.87 -11.52 -9.02
CA ALA A 143 -22.06 -10.16 -8.56
C ALA A 143 -21.93 -9.19 -9.74
N ASN A 144 -22.35 -7.94 -9.57
CA ASN A 144 -22.23 -6.86 -10.56
C ASN A 144 -21.45 -5.69 -9.95
N VAL A 145 -20.14 -5.86 -9.81
CA VAL A 145 -19.25 -4.82 -9.28
C VAL A 145 -18.94 -3.78 -10.34
N THR A 146 -18.76 -4.22 -11.58
CA THR A 146 -18.46 -3.37 -12.75
C THR A 146 -19.43 -2.19 -12.92
N GLU A 147 -20.71 -2.38 -12.61
CA GLU A 147 -21.74 -1.34 -12.73
C GLU A 147 -21.63 -0.24 -11.66
N ASN A 148 -20.91 -0.51 -10.57
CA ASN A 148 -20.76 0.41 -9.44
C ASN A 148 -19.41 1.14 -9.42
N GLU A 149 -18.47 0.79 -10.30
CA GLU A 149 -17.16 1.45 -10.41
C GLU A 149 -17.21 2.70 -11.29
N PHE A 150 -16.55 3.77 -10.83
CA PHE A 150 -16.46 5.02 -11.59
C PHE A 150 -15.72 4.81 -12.91
N GLY A 151 -16.38 5.15 -14.02
CA GLY A 151 -15.82 4.96 -15.36
C GLY A 151 -15.84 3.51 -15.84
N GLY A 152 -16.40 2.57 -15.09
CA GLY A 152 -16.46 1.15 -15.45
C GLY A 152 -15.09 0.47 -15.45
N ILE A 153 -14.11 1.03 -14.74
CA ILE A 153 -12.74 0.51 -14.63
C ILE A 153 -12.38 0.28 -13.16
N THR A 154 -11.70 -0.84 -12.88
CA THR A 154 -11.16 -1.13 -11.55
C THR A 154 -9.98 -0.21 -11.25
N GLN A 155 -10.04 0.51 -10.13
CA GLN A 155 -9.00 1.45 -9.68
C GLN A 155 -8.40 1.11 -8.31
N HIS A 156 -8.94 0.09 -7.63
CA HIS A 156 -8.47 -0.43 -6.35
C HIS A 156 -8.11 -1.92 -6.47
N ILE A 157 -7.28 -2.42 -5.57
CA ILE A 157 -7.05 -3.86 -5.51
C ILE A 157 -8.21 -4.49 -4.73
N GLY A 158 -9.08 -5.21 -5.44
CA GLY A 158 -10.14 -6.01 -4.82
C GLY A 158 -9.62 -7.36 -4.36
N ALA A 159 -9.86 -7.74 -3.10
CA ALA A 159 -9.53 -9.08 -2.60
C ALA A 159 -10.78 -9.77 -2.06
N TYR A 160 -11.06 -10.98 -2.52
CA TYR A 160 -12.25 -11.70 -2.09
C TYR A 160 -12.09 -13.21 -2.23
N GLN A 161 -12.86 -13.94 -1.43
CA GLN A 161 -12.82 -15.40 -1.40
C GLN A 161 -14.10 -16.02 -1.97
N VAL A 162 -13.92 -16.96 -2.90
CA VAL A 162 -15.02 -17.69 -3.55
C VAL A 162 -14.91 -19.17 -3.21
N SER A 163 -16.06 -19.83 -3.03
CA SER A 163 -16.11 -21.27 -2.88
C SER A 163 -16.43 -21.92 -4.23
N LEU A 164 -15.49 -22.70 -4.74
CA LEU A 164 -15.59 -23.43 -6.01
C LEU A 164 -15.60 -24.94 -5.73
N LYS A 165 -16.70 -25.63 -6.04
CA LYS A 165 -16.85 -27.08 -5.78
C LYS A 165 -16.48 -27.51 -4.34
N GLY A 166 -16.75 -26.63 -3.34
CA GLY A 166 -16.43 -26.89 -1.94
C GLY A 166 -15.00 -26.50 -1.51
N ARG A 167 -14.15 -26.07 -2.43
CA ARG A 167 -12.81 -25.52 -2.16
C ARG A 167 -12.85 -23.99 -2.15
N LYS A 168 -12.14 -23.38 -1.24
CA LYS A 168 -11.98 -21.92 -1.19
C LYS A 168 -10.87 -21.49 -2.16
N VAL A 169 -11.04 -20.37 -2.83
CA VAL A 169 -10.05 -19.71 -3.67
C VAL A 169 -10.12 -18.23 -3.41
N THR A 170 -8.98 -17.60 -3.23
CA THR A 170 -8.89 -16.14 -3.04
C THR A 170 -8.48 -15.48 -4.35
N PHE A 171 -9.28 -14.54 -4.82
CA PHE A 171 -8.99 -13.75 -6.01
C PHE A 171 -8.55 -12.35 -5.63
N LEU A 172 -7.52 -11.86 -6.34
CA LEU A 172 -7.11 -10.46 -6.32
C LEU A 172 -7.41 -9.85 -7.68
N ASP A 173 -8.23 -8.80 -7.68
CA ASP A 173 -8.52 -7.99 -8.87
C ASP A 173 -7.56 -6.82 -8.93
N THR A 174 -6.79 -6.71 -10.00
CA THR A 174 -5.82 -5.63 -10.18
C THR A 174 -6.25 -4.70 -11.32
N PRO A 175 -6.06 -3.36 -11.17
CA PRO A 175 -6.33 -2.41 -12.22
C PRO A 175 -5.51 -2.71 -13.47
N GLY A 176 -6.16 -2.63 -14.65
CA GLY A 176 -5.49 -2.89 -15.95
C GLY A 176 -4.69 -1.72 -16.51
N HIS A 177 -4.87 -0.51 -15.96
CA HIS A 177 -4.27 0.70 -16.49
C HIS A 177 -2.78 0.83 -16.13
N GLU A 178 -1.98 1.40 -17.05
CA GLU A 178 -0.54 1.63 -16.91
C GLU A 178 -0.16 2.35 -15.61
N ALA A 179 -0.93 3.37 -15.22
CA ALA A 179 -0.70 4.10 -13.97
C ALA A 179 -0.59 3.21 -12.71
N PHE A 180 -1.15 2.00 -12.75
CA PHE A 180 -1.21 1.08 -11.60
C PHE A 180 -0.19 -0.06 -11.66
N THR A 181 0.98 0.16 -12.32
CA THR A 181 2.07 -0.83 -12.42
C THR A 181 2.48 -1.39 -11.04
N ALA A 182 2.64 -0.54 -10.02
CA ALA A 182 2.99 -0.97 -8.67
C ALA A 182 1.93 -1.90 -8.05
N MET A 183 0.64 -1.69 -8.34
CA MET A 183 -0.42 -2.58 -7.87
C MET A 183 -0.39 -3.94 -8.56
N ARG A 184 -0.03 -3.99 -9.87
CA ARG A 184 0.14 -5.27 -10.60
C ARG A 184 1.34 -6.05 -10.11
N ALA A 185 2.49 -5.38 -9.90
CA ALA A 185 3.68 -6.01 -9.33
C ALA A 185 3.36 -6.64 -7.97
N ARG A 186 2.77 -5.87 -7.05
CA ARG A 186 2.31 -6.35 -5.75
C ARG A 186 1.32 -7.51 -5.88
N GLY A 187 0.37 -7.42 -6.81
CA GLY A 187 -0.57 -8.51 -7.10
C GLY A 187 0.14 -9.80 -7.50
N ALA A 188 1.20 -9.74 -8.31
CA ALA A 188 1.99 -10.91 -8.69
C ALA A 188 2.79 -11.48 -7.51
N GLU A 189 3.46 -10.64 -6.71
CA GLU A 189 4.32 -11.05 -5.60
C GLU A 189 3.58 -11.80 -4.48
N VAL A 190 2.31 -11.47 -4.25
CA VAL A 190 1.53 -12.05 -3.14
C VAL A 190 0.68 -13.26 -3.55
N THR A 191 0.71 -13.66 -4.83
CA THR A 191 -0.16 -14.72 -5.38
C THR A 191 0.60 -15.99 -5.75
N ASP A 192 -0.17 -17.08 -5.83
CA ASP A 192 0.32 -18.39 -6.23
C ASP A 192 0.15 -18.63 -7.74
N ILE A 193 -0.84 -17.99 -8.36
CA ILE A 193 -1.17 -18.16 -9.78
C ILE A 193 -1.61 -16.81 -10.36
N VAL A 194 -1.18 -16.51 -11.58
CA VAL A 194 -1.64 -15.34 -12.33
C VAL A 194 -2.50 -15.78 -13.51
N ILE A 195 -3.72 -15.24 -13.61
CA ILE A 195 -4.57 -15.40 -14.79
C ILE A 195 -4.42 -14.16 -15.67
N ILE A 196 -3.90 -14.33 -16.89
CA ILE A 196 -3.78 -13.25 -17.86
C ILE A 196 -4.97 -13.29 -18.80
N VAL A 197 -5.79 -12.23 -18.78
CA VAL A 197 -6.98 -12.12 -19.62
C VAL A 197 -6.63 -11.34 -20.88
N VAL A 198 -6.81 -11.99 -22.04
CA VAL A 198 -6.58 -11.40 -23.36
C VAL A 198 -7.86 -11.47 -24.17
N ALA A 199 -8.28 -10.37 -24.78
CA ALA A 199 -9.46 -10.35 -25.62
C ALA A 199 -9.14 -10.89 -27.01
N ALA A 200 -9.93 -11.86 -27.48
CA ALA A 200 -9.72 -12.56 -28.75
C ALA A 200 -9.92 -11.65 -29.99
N ASP A 201 -10.60 -10.52 -29.83
CA ASP A 201 -10.85 -9.51 -30.86
C ASP A 201 -9.76 -8.45 -30.95
N ASP A 202 -9.08 -8.14 -29.84
CA ASP A 202 -8.11 -7.02 -29.76
C ASP A 202 -6.64 -7.48 -29.94
N GLY A 203 -6.26 -8.64 -29.38
CA GLY A 203 -4.89 -9.14 -29.43
C GLY A 203 -4.08 -8.81 -28.17
N VAL A 204 -2.77 -9.01 -28.23
CA VAL A 204 -1.84 -8.76 -27.12
C VAL A 204 -1.46 -7.29 -27.08
N MET A 205 -1.90 -6.60 -26.03
CA MET A 205 -1.69 -5.17 -25.80
C MET A 205 -0.48 -4.90 -24.88
N PRO A 206 0.06 -3.66 -24.79
CA PRO A 206 1.24 -3.35 -23.98
C PRO A 206 1.10 -3.75 -22.52
N GLN A 207 -0.07 -3.51 -21.89
CA GLN A 207 -0.28 -3.91 -20.49
C GLN A 207 -0.41 -5.44 -20.31
N THR A 208 -0.71 -6.19 -21.40
CA THR A 208 -0.63 -7.66 -21.37
C THR A 208 0.82 -8.13 -21.28
N LYS A 209 1.73 -7.47 -22.04
CA LYS A 209 3.17 -7.74 -21.97
C LYS A 209 3.71 -7.45 -20.57
N GLU A 210 3.38 -6.29 -20.02
CA GLU A 210 3.73 -5.91 -18.66
C GLU A 210 3.23 -6.93 -17.62
N ALA A 211 2.00 -7.43 -17.77
CA ALA A 211 1.44 -8.46 -16.88
C ALA A 211 2.23 -9.78 -16.95
N VAL A 212 2.68 -10.18 -18.16
CA VAL A 212 3.56 -11.34 -18.34
C VAL A 212 4.91 -11.12 -17.65
N ASP A 213 5.50 -9.94 -17.81
CA ASP A 213 6.78 -9.61 -17.19
C ASP A 213 6.72 -9.62 -15.66
N HIS A 214 5.65 -9.07 -15.07
CA HIS A 214 5.43 -9.13 -13.62
C HIS A 214 5.24 -10.56 -13.11
N ALA A 215 4.46 -11.39 -13.80
CA ALA A 215 4.26 -12.78 -13.43
C ALA A 215 5.56 -13.60 -13.52
N LYS A 216 6.37 -13.35 -14.57
CA LYS A 216 7.69 -13.98 -14.72
C LYS A 216 8.69 -13.52 -13.66
N ALA A 217 8.71 -12.23 -13.34
CA ALA A 217 9.57 -11.68 -12.29
C ALA A 217 9.24 -12.25 -10.91
N ALA A 218 7.95 -12.47 -10.63
CA ALA A 218 7.48 -13.12 -9.40
C ALA A 218 7.67 -14.65 -9.41
N GLY A 219 8.01 -15.25 -10.55
CA GLY A 219 8.22 -16.71 -10.66
C GLY A 219 6.94 -17.54 -10.49
N VAL A 220 5.75 -16.95 -10.72
CA VAL A 220 4.46 -17.62 -10.52
C VAL A 220 3.94 -18.20 -11.83
N PRO A 221 3.26 -19.36 -11.80
CA PRO A 221 2.65 -19.95 -12.99
C PRO A 221 1.56 -19.06 -13.57
N ILE A 222 1.51 -19.07 -14.90
CA ILE A 222 0.58 -18.28 -15.70
C ILE A 222 -0.47 -19.18 -16.31
N VAL A 223 -1.74 -18.76 -16.23
CA VAL A 223 -2.87 -19.32 -16.98
C VAL A 223 -3.41 -18.24 -17.90
N VAL A 224 -3.59 -18.52 -19.17
CA VAL A 224 -4.11 -17.53 -20.13
C VAL A 224 -5.59 -17.77 -20.38
N ALA A 225 -6.40 -16.73 -20.12
CA ALA A 225 -7.83 -16.72 -20.43
C ALA A 225 -8.07 -15.89 -21.69
N VAL A 226 -8.32 -16.55 -22.82
CA VAL A 226 -8.67 -15.91 -24.09
C VAL A 226 -10.16 -15.56 -24.03
N ASN A 227 -10.45 -14.29 -23.76
CA ASN A 227 -11.82 -13.81 -23.51
C ASN A 227 -12.48 -13.23 -24.76
N LYS A 228 -13.78 -12.98 -24.68
CA LYS A 228 -14.63 -12.42 -25.75
C LYS A 228 -14.71 -13.32 -26.99
N ILE A 229 -14.63 -14.63 -26.85
CA ILE A 229 -14.76 -15.58 -27.97
C ILE A 229 -16.13 -15.52 -28.67
N ASP A 230 -17.10 -14.88 -28.05
CA ASP A 230 -18.45 -14.69 -28.59
C ASP A 230 -18.56 -13.53 -29.58
N LYS A 231 -17.52 -12.69 -29.73
CA LYS A 231 -17.51 -11.57 -30.66
C LYS A 231 -17.19 -12.02 -32.10
N PRO A 232 -17.81 -11.37 -33.11
CA PRO A 232 -17.42 -11.59 -34.49
C PRO A 232 -15.98 -11.06 -34.70
N GLY A 233 -15.11 -11.90 -35.27
CA GLY A 233 -13.68 -11.57 -35.46
C GLY A 233 -12.77 -12.09 -34.34
N ALA A 234 -13.28 -12.77 -33.33
CA ALA A 234 -12.47 -13.44 -32.32
C ALA A 234 -11.54 -14.48 -32.98
N ASN A 235 -10.25 -14.39 -32.72
CA ASN A 235 -9.23 -15.31 -33.25
C ASN A 235 -8.30 -15.79 -32.12
N PRO A 236 -8.62 -16.89 -31.45
CA PRO A 236 -7.79 -17.46 -30.38
C PRO A 236 -6.39 -17.88 -30.86
N ASP A 237 -6.25 -18.42 -32.09
CA ASP A 237 -4.97 -18.89 -32.62
C ASP A 237 -3.97 -17.73 -32.79
N ARG A 238 -4.47 -16.55 -33.14
CA ARG A 238 -3.66 -15.33 -33.20
C ARG A 238 -3.10 -14.99 -31.82
N ILE A 239 -3.94 -15.05 -30.77
CA ILE A 239 -3.51 -14.78 -29.40
C ILE A 239 -2.44 -15.78 -28.95
N MET A 240 -2.62 -17.07 -29.24
CA MET A 240 -1.62 -18.10 -28.94
C MET A 240 -0.27 -17.81 -29.60
N SER A 241 -0.29 -17.35 -30.86
CA SER A 241 0.94 -16.96 -31.58
C SER A 241 1.60 -15.74 -30.95
N GLU A 242 0.83 -14.68 -30.69
CA GLU A 242 1.35 -13.43 -30.10
C GLU A 242 1.89 -13.66 -28.67
N MET A 243 1.25 -14.52 -27.85
CA MET A 243 1.73 -14.89 -26.52
C MET A 243 2.99 -15.76 -26.59
N SER A 244 3.11 -16.62 -27.59
CA SER A 244 4.31 -17.44 -27.81
C SER A 244 5.54 -16.58 -28.13
N GLU A 245 5.38 -15.43 -28.83
CA GLU A 245 6.45 -14.47 -29.05
C GLU A 245 6.96 -13.85 -27.74
N LEU A 246 6.11 -13.77 -26.72
CA LEU A 246 6.47 -13.34 -25.37
C LEU A 246 7.05 -14.48 -24.49
N GLY A 247 7.25 -15.67 -25.10
CA GLY A 247 7.76 -16.84 -24.39
C GLY A 247 6.73 -17.51 -23.48
N ILE A 248 5.43 -17.33 -23.76
CA ILE A 248 4.30 -18.03 -23.12
C ILE A 248 3.72 -18.98 -24.14
N MET A 249 4.25 -20.20 -24.17
CA MET A 249 3.88 -21.20 -25.19
C MET A 249 2.73 -22.07 -24.69
N PRO A 250 1.68 -22.27 -25.52
CA PRO A 250 0.58 -23.16 -25.18
C PRO A 250 1.02 -24.62 -24.98
N GLU A 251 0.37 -25.34 -24.08
CA GLU A 251 0.60 -26.78 -23.86
C GLU A 251 0.36 -27.59 -25.15
N GLU A 252 -0.63 -27.21 -25.96
CA GLU A 252 -0.93 -27.84 -27.26
C GLU A 252 0.23 -27.77 -28.25
N TRP A 253 1.13 -26.77 -28.08
CA TRP A 253 2.33 -26.59 -28.93
C TRP A 253 3.62 -27.05 -28.24
N GLY A 254 3.47 -27.76 -27.10
CA GLY A 254 4.59 -28.31 -26.32
C GLY A 254 5.18 -27.36 -25.29
N GLY A 255 4.45 -26.31 -24.89
CA GLY A 255 4.79 -25.42 -23.79
C GLY A 255 4.22 -25.85 -22.45
N ASP A 256 4.35 -24.97 -21.45
CA ASP A 256 3.97 -25.23 -20.05
C ASP A 256 2.72 -24.44 -19.64
N THR A 257 2.18 -23.59 -20.52
CA THR A 257 1.08 -22.68 -20.17
C THR A 257 -0.25 -23.17 -20.73
N ILE A 258 -1.28 -23.21 -19.89
CA ILE A 258 -2.62 -23.63 -20.30
C ILE A 258 -3.40 -22.39 -20.77
N PHE A 259 -3.98 -22.51 -21.96
CA PHE A 259 -4.84 -21.50 -22.58
C PHE A 259 -6.29 -21.97 -22.51
N THR A 260 -7.16 -21.16 -21.93
CA THR A 260 -8.59 -21.45 -21.84
C THR A 260 -9.39 -20.39 -22.59
N GLN A 261 -10.26 -20.84 -23.48
CA GLN A 261 -11.15 -19.96 -24.24
C GLN A 261 -12.42 -19.67 -23.44
N VAL A 262 -12.70 -18.38 -23.20
CA VAL A 262 -13.82 -17.96 -22.37
C VAL A 262 -14.65 -16.82 -22.98
N SER A 263 -15.92 -16.80 -22.62
CA SER A 263 -16.76 -15.61 -22.76
C SER A 263 -17.26 -15.22 -21.38
N ALA A 264 -16.62 -14.24 -20.77
CA ALA A 264 -17.01 -13.72 -19.46
C ALA A 264 -18.48 -13.28 -19.43
N LYS A 265 -18.94 -12.62 -20.50
CA LYS A 265 -20.32 -12.13 -20.64
C LYS A 265 -21.37 -13.26 -20.70
N LYS A 266 -21.06 -14.37 -21.39
CA LYS A 266 -21.97 -15.53 -21.53
C LYS A 266 -21.75 -16.60 -20.47
N GLY A 267 -20.66 -16.53 -19.71
CA GLY A 267 -20.24 -17.55 -18.77
C GLY A 267 -19.69 -18.85 -19.41
N THR A 268 -19.49 -18.85 -20.75
CA THR A 268 -18.96 -20.02 -21.48
C THR A 268 -17.46 -20.15 -21.20
N GLY A 269 -16.96 -21.37 -20.95
CA GLY A 269 -15.54 -21.65 -20.67
C GLY A 269 -15.07 -21.26 -19.27
N VAL A 270 -15.87 -20.50 -18.51
CA VAL A 270 -15.50 -20.07 -17.14
C VAL A 270 -15.37 -21.27 -16.19
N PRO A 271 -16.25 -22.26 -16.19
CA PRO A 271 -16.04 -23.46 -15.35
C PRO A 271 -14.76 -24.21 -15.68
N GLU A 272 -14.39 -24.32 -16.97
CA GLU A 272 -13.16 -24.95 -17.45
C GLU A 272 -11.92 -24.18 -16.98
N LEU A 273 -11.94 -22.85 -17.09
CA LEU A 273 -10.86 -21.98 -16.57
C LEU A 273 -10.65 -22.21 -15.06
N LEU A 274 -11.73 -22.30 -14.30
CA LEU A 274 -11.66 -22.53 -12.85
C LEU A 274 -11.14 -23.93 -12.50
N GLU A 275 -11.46 -24.94 -13.29
CA GLU A 275 -10.92 -26.30 -13.15
C GLU A 275 -9.42 -26.33 -13.46
N THR A 276 -9.01 -25.69 -14.55
CA THR A 276 -7.59 -25.54 -14.93
C THR A 276 -6.79 -24.85 -13.83
N MET A 277 -7.30 -23.74 -13.31
CA MET A 277 -6.67 -23.02 -12.20
C MET A 277 -6.51 -23.89 -10.96
N LEU A 278 -7.54 -24.67 -10.59
CA LEU A 278 -7.45 -25.59 -9.45
C LEU A 278 -6.45 -26.71 -9.69
N LEU A 279 -6.33 -27.20 -10.93
CA LEU A 279 -5.32 -28.20 -11.31
C LEU A 279 -3.90 -27.65 -11.14
N VAL A 280 -3.64 -26.44 -11.64
CA VAL A 280 -2.34 -25.77 -11.47
C VAL A 280 -2.03 -25.55 -9.99
N ALA A 281 -3.04 -25.17 -9.19
CA ALA A 281 -2.88 -25.02 -7.74
C ALA A 281 -2.52 -26.35 -7.04
N ASP A 282 -3.11 -27.45 -7.47
CA ASP A 282 -2.83 -28.79 -6.92
C ASP A 282 -1.39 -29.24 -7.24
N MET A 283 -0.88 -28.90 -8.41
CA MET A 283 0.51 -29.20 -8.80
C MET A 283 1.53 -28.45 -7.95
N GLN A 284 1.15 -27.31 -7.35
CA GLN A 284 2.03 -26.51 -6.49
C GLN A 284 2.08 -26.98 -5.04
N GLU A 285 1.22 -27.92 -4.64
CA GLU A 285 1.12 -28.44 -3.26
C GLU A 285 1.10 -27.33 -2.19
N LEU A 286 0.27 -26.29 -2.38
CA LEU A 286 0.20 -25.13 -1.50
C LEU A 286 -0.15 -25.52 -0.06
N LYS A 287 0.77 -25.29 0.86
CA LYS A 287 0.63 -25.62 2.29
C LYS A 287 0.96 -24.40 3.16
N ALA A 288 0.38 -24.31 4.33
CA ALA A 288 0.73 -23.33 5.36
C ALA A 288 0.47 -23.91 6.75
N ASN A 289 1.21 -23.44 7.75
CA ASN A 289 0.96 -23.80 9.13
C ASN A 289 -0.03 -22.81 9.77
N PRO A 290 -1.24 -23.24 10.15
CA PRO A 290 -2.24 -22.35 10.77
C PRO A 290 -1.95 -22.02 12.24
N ASP A 291 -1.10 -22.79 12.94
CA ASP A 291 -0.85 -22.68 14.38
C ASP A 291 0.32 -21.74 14.74
N THR A 292 0.92 -21.08 13.74
CA THR A 292 1.98 -20.09 13.95
C THR A 292 1.42 -18.68 14.10
N ASN A 293 2.29 -17.73 14.46
CA ASN A 293 1.95 -16.32 14.44
C ASN A 293 1.49 -15.91 13.04
N ALA A 294 0.38 -15.17 12.98
CA ALA A 294 -0.14 -14.73 11.70
C ALA A 294 0.82 -13.78 11.00
N SER A 295 1.09 -14.06 9.74
CA SER A 295 1.91 -13.19 8.88
C SER A 295 1.35 -13.15 7.47
N GLY A 296 1.71 -12.10 6.74
CA GLY A 296 1.27 -11.89 5.37
C GLY A 296 1.51 -10.45 4.92
N THR A 297 0.75 -10.00 3.91
CA THR A 297 1.01 -8.73 3.22
C THR A 297 -0.22 -7.83 3.23
N VAL A 298 0.02 -6.52 3.26
CA VAL A 298 -1.00 -5.47 3.10
C VAL A 298 -1.35 -5.35 1.62
N ILE A 299 -2.59 -5.64 1.26
CA ILE A 299 -3.10 -5.46 -0.10
C ILE A 299 -3.39 -3.99 -0.34
N GLU A 300 -4.13 -3.36 0.59
CA GLU A 300 -4.56 -1.98 0.49
C GLU A 300 -4.77 -1.37 1.87
N ALA A 301 -4.62 -0.05 1.97
CA ALA A 301 -4.84 0.68 3.21
C ALA A 301 -5.54 2.02 2.96
N LYS A 302 -6.41 2.41 3.89
CA LYS A 302 -7.20 3.65 3.83
C LYS A 302 -7.37 4.27 5.21
N LEU A 303 -7.67 5.57 5.22
CA LEU A 303 -8.02 6.29 6.44
C LEU A 303 -9.53 6.57 6.45
N ASP A 304 -10.24 5.83 7.29
CA ASP A 304 -11.67 6.00 7.49
C ASP A 304 -11.92 7.02 8.62
N LYS A 305 -12.84 7.97 8.39
CA LYS A 305 -13.09 9.08 9.30
C LYS A 305 -13.67 8.65 10.66
N GLY A 306 -14.43 7.55 10.68
CA GLY A 306 -15.06 7.02 11.90
C GLY A 306 -14.28 5.88 12.54
N ARG A 307 -13.64 5.05 11.72
CA ARG A 307 -12.95 3.82 12.13
C ARG A 307 -11.43 4.00 12.29
N GLY A 308 -10.87 5.12 11.81
CA GLY A 308 -9.43 5.39 11.79
C GLY A 308 -8.69 4.63 10.69
N PRO A 309 -7.41 4.27 10.90
CA PRO A 309 -6.66 3.47 9.95
C PRO A 309 -7.31 2.10 9.75
N VAL A 310 -7.52 1.75 8.49
CA VAL A 310 -8.09 0.48 8.04
C VAL A 310 -7.14 -0.12 7.02
N ALA A 311 -6.76 -1.38 7.21
CA ALA A 311 -5.90 -2.11 6.29
C ALA A 311 -6.56 -3.41 5.84
N THR A 312 -6.47 -3.72 4.56
CA THR A 312 -6.85 -5.01 3.99
C THR A 312 -5.60 -5.88 3.93
N LEU A 313 -5.58 -6.93 4.73
CA LEU A 313 -4.47 -7.88 4.83
C LEU A 313 -4.80 -9.16 4.09
N LEU A 314 -3.80 -9.75 3.47
CA LEU A 314 -3.84 -11.15 3.04
C LEU A 314 -3.02 -11.98 4.02
N VAL A 315 -3.67 -12.84 4.77
CA VAL A 315 -2.97 -13.78 5.67
C VAL A 315 -2.33 -14.86 4.83
N GLN A 316 -1.01 -15.03 4.94
CA GLN A 316 -0.27 -16.07 4.18
C GLN A 316 0.10 -17.25 5.07
N ARG A 317 0.44 -17.01 6.34
CA ARG A 317 0.80 -18.03 7.34
C ARG A 317 0.10 -17.72 8.66
N GLY A 318 -0.09 -18.72 9.49
CA GLY A 318 -0.72 -18.59 10.79
C GLY A 318 -2.20 -18.26 10.72
N THR A 319 -2.81 -18.02 11.86
CA THR A 319 -4.20 -17.58 11.98
C THR A 319 -4.27 -16.27 12.74
N LEU A 320 -4.83 -15.24 12.11
CA LEU A 320 -5.00 -13.93 12.74
C LEU A 320 -6.29 -13.91 13.56
N HIS A 321 -6.22 -13.47 14.82
CA HIS A 321 -7.36 -13.39 15.72
C HIS A 321 -7.69 -11.93 16.09
N THR A 322 -8.96 -11.69 16.40
CA THR A 322 -9.37 -10.43 17.01
C THR A 322 -8.74 -10.31 18.40
N GLY A 323 -7.98 -9.25 18.64
CA GLY A 323 -7.25 -9.00 19.88
C GLY A 323 -5.74 -9.16 19.76
N ASP A 324 -5.24 -9.74 18.66
CA ASP A 324 -3.81 -9.89 18.42
C ASP A 324 -3.13 -8.53 18.28
N SER A 325 -1.89 -8.47 18.73
CA SER A 325 -1.02 -7.31 18.49
C SER A 325 -0.27 -7.54 17.20
N VAL A 326 -0.32 -6.58 16.28
CA VAL A 326 0.30 -6.70 14.95
C VAL A 326 1.27 -5.56 14.69
N VAL A 327 2.35 -5.88 14.00
CA VAL A 327 3.24 -4.92 13.34
C VAL A 327 2.94 -5.02 11.84
N VAL A 328 2.78 -3.89 11.19
CA VAL A 328 2.47 -3.78 9.77
C VAL A 328 3.38 -2.71 9.17
N GLY A 329 4.46 -3.12 8.52
CA GLY A 329 5.50 -2.19 8.08
C GLY A 329 6.10 -1.42 9.25
N THR A 330 5.93 -0.11 9.28
CA THR A 330 6.31 0.80 10.38
C THR A 330 5.15 1.11 11.35
N SER A 331 3.94 0.63 11.03
CA SER A 331 2.75 0.81 11.86
C SER A 331 2.56 -0.38 12.78
N TYR A 332 1.91 -0.16 13.92
CA TYR A 332 1.55 -1.22 14.85
C TYR A 332 0.16 -0.98 15.44
N GLY A 333 -0.40 -2.00 16.02
CA GLY A 333 -1.69 -1.85 16.67
C GLY A 333 -2.22 -3.14 17.27
N ARG A 334 -3.43 -3.05 17.79
CA ARG A 334 -4.19 -4.21 18.24
C ARG A 334 -5.41 -4.39 17.36
N VAL A 335 -5.57 -5.56 16.80
CA VAL A 335 -6.74 -5.89 15.98
C VAL A 335 -8.01 -5.79 16.80
N ARG A 336 -8.75 -4.69 16.64
CA ARG A 336 -9.99 -4.44 17.37
C ARG A 336 -11.17 -5.15 16.74
N LYS A 337 -11.19 -5.16 15.40
CA LYS A 337 -12.24 -5.76 14.61
C LYS A 337 -11.68 -6.25 13.29
N MET A 338 -12.19 -7.39 12.82
CA MET A 338 -11.89 -7.95 11.51
C MET A 338 -13.19 -8.11 10.73
N THR A 339 -13.16 -7.77 9.45
CA THR A 339 -14.28 -7.99 8.53
C THR A 339 -13.80 -8.70 7.28
N ASN A 340 -14.62 -9.62 6.75
CA ASN A 340 -14.33 -10.30 5.50
C ASN A 340 -14.72 -9.43 4.29
N ASP A 341 -14.49 -9.97 3.08
CA ASP A 341 -14.85 -9.36 1.79
C ASP A 341 -16.34 -9.00 1.63
N ARG A 342 -17.22 -9.60 2.44
CA ARG A 342 -18.67 -9.32 2.46
C ARG A 342 -19.08 -8.31 3.54
N GLY A 343 -18.12 -7.69 4.23
CA GLY A 343 -18.37 -6.77 5.34
C GLY A 343 -18.88 -7.43 6.63
N MET A 344 -18.85 -8.77 6.71
CA MET A 344 -19.24 -9.49 7.92
C MET A 344 -18.08 -9.56 8.91
N GLU A 345 -18.39 -9.39 10.18
CA GLU A 345 -17.39 -9.52 11.25
C GLU A 345 -16.96 -10.97 11.43
N ILE A 346 -15.66 -11.20 11.47
CA ILE A 346 -15.06 -12.51 11.72
C ILE A 346 -14.12 -12.42 12.92
N LYS A 347 -13.93 -13.53 13.64
CA LYS A 347 -13.07 -13.59 14.83
C LYS A 347 -11.68 -14.13 14.54
N HIS A 348 -11.53 -14.89 13.48
CA HIS A 348 -10.27 -15.47 13.02
C HIS A 348 -10.19 -15.44 11.50
N ALA A 349 -9.00 -15.28 10.97
CA ALA A 349 -8.69 -15.33 9.56
C ALA A 349 -7.57 -16.37 9.34
N GLU A 350 -7.91 -17.43 8.60
CA GLU A 350 -7.03 -18.54 8.22
C GLU A 350 -6.07 -18.13 7.08
N PRO A 351 -5.04 -18.93 6.77
CA PRO A 351 -4.18 -18.69 5.60
C PRO A 351 -4.97 -18.52 4.29
N SER A 352 -4.49 -17.66 3.42
CA SER A 352 -5.11 -17.23 2.16
C SER A 352 -6.45 -16.49 2.32
N CYS A 353 -6.79 -16.02 3.51
CA CYS A 353 -8.00 -15.24 3.75
C CYS A 353 -7.71 -13.75 3.65
N PRO A 354 -8.40 -12.98 2.77
CA PRO A 354 -8.35 -11.53 2.79
C PRO A 354 -9.22 -11.00 3.93
N VAL A 355 -8.68 -10.08 4.72
CA VAL A 355 -9.37 -9.53 5.88
C VAL A 355 -9.12 -8.04 6.03
N GLU A 356 -10.17 -7.25 6.20
CA GLU A 356 -10.08 -5.84 6.58
C GLU A 356 -9.95 -5.74 8.10
N ILE A 357 -8.89 -5.09 8.59
CA ILE A 357 -8.63 -4.89 10.03
C ILE A 357 -8.73 -3.43 10.43
N ILE A 358 -9.11 -3.21 11.68
CA ILE A 358 -9.17 -1.91 12.34
C ILE A 358 -8.39 -1.98 13.65
N GLY A 359 -7.64 -0.93 13.98
CA GLY A 359 -6.96 -0.82 15.28
C GLY A 359 -5.47 -0.50 15.20
N LEU A 360 -4.97 -0.20 14.01
CA LEU A 360 -3.62 0.32 13.80
C LEU A 360 -3.50 1.77 14.30
N ASN A 361 -2.29 2.19 14.65
CA ASN A 361 -1.98 3.58 15.03
C ASN A 361 -1.95 4.51 13.83
N GLU A 362 -1.42 4.04 12.69
CA GLU A 362 -1.28 4.79 11.45
C GLU A 362 -1.69 3.93 10.25
N VAL A 363 -1.86 4.55 9.08
CA VAL A 363 -2.14 3.84 7.82
C VAL A 363 -0.84 3.24 7.31
N PRO A 364 -0.75 1.89 7.18
CA PRO A 364 0.45 1.25 6.65
C PRO A 364 0.57 1.48 5.14
N ARG A 365 1.75 1.20 4.60
CA ARG A 365 1.94 1.20 3.15
C ARG A 365 1.35 -0.10 2.57
N ALA A 366 0.75 0.02 1.40
CA ALA A 366 0.33 -1.15 0.65
C ALA A 366 1.58 -1.92 0.16
N GLY A 367 1.58 -3.25 0.34
CA GLY A 367 2.77 -4.09 0.13
C GLY A 367 3.60 -4.34 1.38
N ASP A 368 3.39 -3.60 2.48
CA ASP A 368 4.08 -3.88 3.73
C ASP A 368 3.77 -5.28 4.24
N VAL A 369 4.78 -5.93 4.80
CA VAL A 369 4.61 -7.21 5.47
C VAL A 369 4.06 -6.97 6.88
N PHE A 370 3.14 -7.82 7.32
CA PHE A 370 2.65 -7.80 8.69
C PHE A 370 3.00 -9.11 9.42
N MET A 371 3.12 -9.00 10.74
CA MET A 371 3.29 -10.14 11.63
C MET A 371 2.58 -9.89 12.97
N SER A 372 1.96 -10.94 13.52
CA SER A 372 1.34 -10.89 14.85
C SER A 372 2.34 -11.26 15.94
N TYR A 373 2.18 -10.62 17.09
CA TYR A 373 3.02 -10.80 18.28
C TYR A 373 2.16 -10.97 19.54
N ASP A 374 2.65 -11.73 20.50
CA ASP A 374 1.95 -11.95 21.78
C ASP A 374 1.84 -10.69 22.62
N SER A 375 2.80 -9.77 22.50
CA SER A 375 2.88 -8.56 23.31
C SER A 375 2.75 -7.29 22.49
N TYR A 376 1.80 -6.44 22.87
CA TYR A 376 1.64 -5.10 22.28
C TYR A 376 2.89 -4.23 22.46
N LYS A 377 3.61 -4.40 23.59
CA LYS A 377 4.83 -3.64 23.86
C LYS A 377 5.96 -4.03 22.89
N LYS A 378 6.14 -5.34 22.64
CA LYS A 378 7.13 -5.84 21.67
C LYS A 378 6.79 -5.34 20.25
N ALA A 379 5.51 -5.37 19.87
CA ALA A 379 5.06 -4.84 18.59
C ALA A 379 5.37 -3.33 18.42
N ALA A 380 5.16 -2.53 19.47
CA ALA A 380 5.46 -1.11 19.46
C ALA A 380 6.97 -0.81 19.36
N GLU A 381 7.81 -1.59 20.05
CA GLU A 381 9.28 -1.47 20.01
C GLU A 381 9.82 -1.77 18.60
N ILE A 382 9.40 -2.90 18.00
CA ILE A 382 9.81 -3.30 16.65
C ILE A 382 9.40 -2.23 15.61
N ALA A 383 8.14 -1.79 15.64
CA ALA A 383 7.65 -0.75 14.73
C ALA A 383 8.42 0.58 14.89
N GLY A 384 8.77 0.95 16.13
CA GLY A 384 9.59 2.13 16.43
C GLY A 384 10.98 2.04 15.81
N HIS A 385 11.68 0.94 16.00
CA HIS A 385 13.00 0.73 15.40
C HIS A 385 12.97 0.72 13.86
N ARG A 386 11.93 0.12 13.25
CA ARG A 386 11.75 0.15 11.79
C ARG A 386 11.53 1.56 11.27
N LEU A 387 10.73 2.37 11.98
CA LEU A 387 10.51 3.77 11.64
C LEU A 387 11.82 4.57 11.71
N ASP A 388 12.62 4.39 12.77
CA ASP A 388 13.90 5.06 12.93
C ASP A 388 14.87 4.69 11.80
N LYS A 389 14.99 3.39 11.46
CA LYS A 389 15.78 2.91 10.32
C LYS A 389 15.31 3.51 8.99
N GLN A 390 13.99 3.64 8.79
CA GLN A 390 13.46 4.27 7.58
C GLN A 390 13.82 5.75 7.51
N ILE A 391 13.66 6.50 8.61
CA ILE A 391 14.03 7.93 8.70
C ILE A 391 15.54 8.11 8.43
N GLU A 392 16.40 7.22 8.93
CA GLU A 392 17.83 7.27 8.65
C GLU A 392 18.14 7.01 7.17
N LYS A 393 17.49 6.03 6.55
CA LYS A 393 17.63 5.77 5.10
C LYS A 393 17.19 6.99 4.27
N GLU A 394 16.06 7.59 4.61
CA GLU A 394 15.56 8.80 3.93
C GLU A 394 16.50 10.00 4.11
N ARG A 395 17.06 10.21 5.30
CA ARG A 395 18.05 11.27 5.55
C ARG A 395 19.34 11.05 4.77
N ASN A 396 19.83 9.82 4.71
CA ASN A 396 21.05 9.47 3.99
C ASN A 396 20.88 9.61 2.47
N SER A 397 19.70 9.29 1.94
CA SER A 397 19.38 9.48 0.51
C SER A 397 19.26 10.96 0.13
N THR A 398 18.75 11.80 1.05
CA THR A 398 18.59 13.24 0.82
C THR A 398 19.90 14.02 1.05
N SER A 399 20.83 13.48 1.84
CA SER A 399 22.10 14.12 2.20
C SER A 399 23.17 14.08 1.10
N ALA A 400 22.97 13.32 0.05
CA ALA A 400 23.96 13.10 -1.01
C ALA A 400 23.75 14.00 -2.25
N MET A 401 23.26 15.25 -2.08
CA MET A 401 23.29 16.20 -3.20
C MET A 401 24.75 16.64 -3.42
N SER A 402 25.38 16.07 -4.43
CA SER A 402 26.76 16.39 -4.79
C SER A 402 26.84 17.80 -5.41
N LEU A 403 28.00 18.43 -5.29
CA LEU A 403 28.26 19.71 -5.98
C LEU A 403 28.09 19.60 -7.52
N GLU A 404 28.23 18.39 -8.05
CA GLU A 404 27.99 18.06 -9.44
C GLU A 404 26.50 18.08 -9.81
N ASP A 405 25.61 17.63 -8.90
CA ASP A 405 24.16 17.70 -9.08
C ASP A 405 23.65 19.14 -8.97
N LEU A 406 24.31 19.96 -8.12
CA LEU A 406 24.03 21.38 -8.05
C LEU A 406 24.46 22.11 -9.34
N ALA A 407 25.60 21.74 -9.92
CA ALA A 407 26.08 22.29 -11.17
C ALA A 407 25.15 21.91 -12.35
N LYS A 408 24.68 20.66 -12.40
CA LYS A 408 23.68 20.22 -13.40
C LYS A 408 22.36 20.99 -13.28
N LYS A 409 21.87 21.22 -12.06
CA LYS A 409 20.66 22.05 -11.81
C LYS A 409 20.83 23.51 -12.27
N ILE A 410 22.03 24.05 -12.19
CA ILE A 410 22.34 25.41 -12.66
C ILE A 410 22.44 25.46 -14.19
N ASP A 411 22.96 24.41 -14.82
CA ASP A 411 23.06 24.30 -16.29
C ASP A 411 21.69 23.97 -16.97
N GLU A 412 20.75 23.34 -16.26
CA GLU A 412 19.40 23.02 -16.75
C GLU A 412 18.49 24.27 -16.88
N GLY A 413 18.88 25.44 -16.40
CA GLY A 413 18.13 26.71 -16.50
C GLY A 413 16.95 26.79 -15.53
N ASP A 414 16.12 27.83 -15.70
CA ASP A 414 14.93 28.09 -14.86
C ASP A 414 13.83 27.05 -15.15
N VAL A 415 13.89 25.90 -14.46
CA VAL A 415 12.84 24.86 -14.53
C VAL A 415 11.65 25.36 -13.72
N GLN A 416 10.52 25.55 -14.37
CA GLN A 416 9.28 25.86 -13.67
C GLN A 416 8.75 24.60 -12.97
N GLU A 417 8.60 24.65 -11.66
CA GLU A 417 8.05 23.55 -10.86
C GLU A 417 6.58 23.82 -10.54
N ILE A 418 5.72 22.87 -10.89
CA ILE A 418 4.33 22.84 -10.45
C ILE A 418 4.26 22.00 -9.18
N ASN A 419 4.00 22.64 -8.07
CA ASN A 419 3.86 21.98 -6.78
C ASN A 419 2.46 21.36 -6.65
N VAL A 420 2.40 20.09 -6.30
CA VAL A 420 1.14 19.33 -6.16
C VAL A 420 1.09 18.64 -4.80
N LEU A 421 -0.09 18.67 -4.18
CA LEU A 421 -0.43 17.89 -2.99
C LEU A 421 -1.52 16.89 -3.35
N ILE A 422 -1.26 15.60 -3.16
CA ILE A 422 -2.19 14.51 -3.51
C ILE A 422 -2.91 14.00 -2.27
N LYS A 423 -4.24 13.90 -2.39
CA LYS A 423 -5.11 13.25 -1.42
C LYS A 423 -5.97 12.22 -2.13
N ALA A 424 -5.91 10.96 -1.70
CA ALA A 424 -6.72 9.89 -2.26
C ALA A 424 -7.51 9.14 -1.17
N ASP A 425 -8.48 8.35 -1.58
CA ASP A 425 -9.26 7.49 -0.70
C ASP A 425 -8.45 6.31 -0.17
N VAL A 426 -7.56 5.73 -1.01
CA VAL A 426 -6.71 4.59 -0.67
C VAL A 426 -5.24 4.85 -1.03
N GLN A 427 -4.35 4.10 -0.36
CA GLN A 427 -2.90 4.27 -0.49
C GLN A 427 -2.41 3.97 -1.92
N GLY A 428 -2.88 2.89 -2.53
CA GLY A 428 -2.47 2.52 -3.86
C GLY A 428 -2.85 3.56 -4.93
N SER A 429 -4.02 4.20 -4.82
CA SER A 429 -4.42 5.31 -5.72
C SER A 429 -3.52 6.53 -5.53
N ALA A 430 -3.12 6.84 -4.29
CA ALA A 430 -2.19 7.94 -3.99
C ALA A 430 -0.80 7.70 -4.60
N GLU A 431 -0.29 6.47 -4.50
CA GLU A 431 0.99 6.04 -5.09
C GLU A 431 0.94 6.09 -6.64
N ALA A 432 -0.14 5.57 -7.23
CA ALA A 432 -0.32 5.57 -8.68
C ALA A 432 -0.38 6.98 -9.27
N LEU A 433 -1.14 7.88 -8.62
CA LEU A 433 -1.19 9.29 -9.02
C LEU A 433 0.17 9.96 -8.92
N LYS A 434 0.86 9.78 -7.79
CA LYS A 434 2.20 10.33 -7.59
C LYS A 434 3.16 9.88 -8.69
N ALA A 435 3.28 8.57 -8.89
CA ALA A 435 4.17 8.01 -9.90
C ALA A 435 3.82 8.42 -11.34
N SER A 436 2.52 8.57 -11.63
CA SER A 436 2.07 9.00 -12.96
C SER A 436 2.31 10.49 -13.20
N MET A 437 2.10 11.35 -12.18
CA MET A 437 2.35 12.79 -12.26
C MET A 437 3.85 13.08 -12.38
N GLU A 438 4.71 12.38 -11.63
CA GLU A 438 6.16 12.53 -11.68
C GLU A 438 6.77 12.07 -13.03
N LYS A 439 6.07 11.17 -13.75
CA LYS A 439 6.45 10.71 -15.09
C LYS A 439 5.97 11.61 -16.23
N LEU A 440 5.11 12.59 -15.95
CA LEU A 440 4.63 13.51 -16.97
C LEU A 440 5.76 14.43 -17.41
N GLU A 441 6.23 14.19 -18.63
CA GLU A 441 7.16 15.08 -19.33
C GLU A 441 6.39 15.85 -20.39
N VAL A 442 6.56 17.16 -20.40
CA VAL A 442 6.01 18.04 -21.43
C VAL A 442 7.19 18.79 -22.06
N ASP A 443 7.14 18.98 -23.38
CA ASP A 443 8.13 19.79 -24.10
C ASP A 443 8.21 21.20 -23.50
N GLY A 444 9.26 21.46 -22.75
CA GLY A 444 9.49 22.70 -21.99
C GLY A 444 9.91 22.37 -20.57
N ASN A 445 10.74 23.22 -19.97
CA ASN A 445 11.34 23.05 -18.65
C ASN A 445 10.33 23.11 -17.49
N VAL A 446 9.21 22.34 -17.55
CA VAL A 446 8.19 22.28 -16.51
C VAL A 446 8.24 20.90 -15.87
N ARG A 447 8.47 20.83 -14.56
CA ARG A 447 8.44 19.60 -13.76
C ARG A 447 7.34 19.65 -12.71
N ILE A 448 6.77 18.49 -12.42
CA ILE A 448 5.80 18.34 -11.34
C ILE A 448 6.55 17.90 -10.09
N ASN A 449 6.35 18.64 -9.01
CA ASN A 449 6.91 18.33 -7.71
C ASN A 449 5.77 17.93 -6.75
N VAL A 450 5.68 16.65 -6.41
CA VAL A 450 4.67 16.15 -5.46
C VAL A 450 5.19 16.35 -4.04
N ILE A 451 4.78 17.45 -3.40
CA ILE A 451 5.21 17.80 -2.04
C ILE A 451 4.75 16.74 -1.04
N ARG A 452 3.52 16.27 -1.19
CA ARG A 452 2.92 15.31 -0.26
C ARG A 452 1.86 14.46 -0.97
N SER A 453 1.94 13.15 -0.73
CA SER A 453 0.92 12.19 -1.16
C SER A 453 0.43 11.43 0.07
N THR A 454 -0.87 11.53 0.40
CA THR A 454 -1.46 10.92 1.59
C THR A 454 -2.90 10.49 1.34
N VAL A 455 -3.39 9.60 2.23
CA VAL A 455 -4.76 9.07 2.18
C VAL A 455 -5.70 9.82 3.10
N GLY A 456 -6.99 9.75 2.78
CA GLY A 456 -8.07 10.34 3.56
C GLY A 456 -8.58 11.67 3.02
N THR A 457 -9.42 12.34 3.79
CA THR A 457 -10.04 13.61 3.39
C THR A 457 -9.04 14.77 3.50
N ILE A 458 -9.28 15.83 2.72
CA ILE A 458 -8.50 17.08 2.81
C ILE A 458 -8.74 17.73 4.17
N THR A 459 -7.67 18.15 4.83
CA THR A 459 -7.67 18.80 6.16
C THR A 459 -7.24 20.25 6.08
N GLU A 460 -7.48 21.03 7.13
CA GLU A 460 -6.98 22.42 7.21
C GLU A 460 -5.45 22.50 7.13
N SER A 461 -4.75 21.52 7.70
CA SER A 461 -3.29 21.46 7.61
C SER A 461 -2.79 21.25 6.18
N ASP A 462 -3.55 20.52 5.35
CA ASP A 462 -3.22 20.34 3.93
C ASP A 462 -3.39 21.65 3.16
N ILE A 463 -4.44 22.43 3.46
CA ILE A 463 -4.67 23.75 2.85
C ILE A 463 -3.54 24.71 3.23
N LEU A 464 -3.16 24.78 4.52
CA LEU A 464 -2.07 25.64 4.97
C LEU A 464 -0.73 25.25 4.34
N LEU A 465 -0.46 23.95 4.19
CA LEU A 465 0.72 23.45 3.50
C LEU A 465 0.70 23.86 2.01
N ALA A 466 -0.43 23.69 1.34
CA ALA A 466 -0.60 24.04 -0.06
C ALA A 466 -0.43 25.56 -0.28
N SER A 467 -1.04 26.40 0.59
CA SER A 467 -0.87 27.86 0.57
C SER A 467 0.60 28.27 0.76
N ALA A 468 1.29 27.68 1.76
CA ALA A 468 2.70 27.98 2.03
C ALA A 468 3.65 27.55 0.91
N SER A 469 3.30 26.53 0.15
CA SER A 469 4.13 25.96 -0.92
C SER A 469 3.66 26.36 -2.32
N ASN A 470 2.65 27.19 -2.45
CA ASN A 470 1.98 27.55 -3.71
C ASN A 470 1.61 26.29 -4.52
N ALA A 471 0.97 25.31 -3.87
CA ALA A 471 0.64 24.00 -4.43
C ALA A 471 -0.83 23.86 -4.72
N ILE A 472 -1.14 23.10 -5.76
CA ILE A 472 -2.51 22.68 -6.12
C ILE A 472 -2.83 21.38 -5.39
N ILE A 473 -4.02 21.29 -4.79
CA ILE A 473 -4.48 20.06 -4.14
C ILE A 473 -5.26 19.20 -5.12
N TYR A 474 -4.75 18.02 -5.44
CA TYR A 474 -5.47 17.00 -6.21
C TYR A 474 -6.14 16.00 -5.28
N GLY A 475 -7.48 16.01 -5.28
CA GLY A 475 -8.31 15.07 -4.53
C GLY A 475 -8.82 13.95 -5.43
N PHE A 476 -8.42 12.70 -5.16
CA PHE A 476 -8.84 11.55 -5.93
C PHE A 476 -9.87 10.72 -5.16
N ASN A 477 -11.05 10.55 -5.77
CA ASN A 477 -12.19 9.83 -5.21
C ASN A 477 -12.63 10.29 -3.81
N ILE A 478 -12.28 11.53 -3.43
CA ILE A 478 -12.64 12.15 -2.16
C ILE A 478 -13.44 13.43 -2.38
N ARG A 479 -14.11 13.91 -1.33
CA ARG A 479 -14.83 15.18 -1.36
C ARG A 479 -14.53 15.97 -0.08
N PRO A 480 -14.05 17.22 -0.20
CA PRO A 480 -13.86 18.11 0.93
C PRO A 480 -15.22 18.57 1.48
N SER A 481 -15.28 18.81 2.80
CA SER A 481 -16.45 19.42 3.43
C SER A 481 -16.61 20.89 2.99
N ALA A 482 -17.81 21.45 3.15
CA ALA A 482 -18.07 22.86 2.85
C ALA A 482 -17.13 23.82 3.62
N ALA A 483 -16.81 23.49 4.88
CA ALA A 483 -15.87 24.26 5.69
C ALA A 483 -14.46 24.28 5.10
N ILE A 484 -13.98 23.13 4.59
CA ILE A 484 -12.66 22.99 3.97
C ILE A 484 -12.61 23.76 2.63
N ARG A 485 -13.67 23.68 1.81
CA ARG A 485 -13.74 24.47 0.55
C ARG A 485 -13.66 25.96 0.82
N LYS A 486 -14.47 26.46 1.77
CA LYS A 486 -14.44 27.87 2.17
C LYS A 486 -13.06 28.30 2.67
N LYS A 487 -12.40 27.44 3.46
CA LYS A 487 -11.03 27.70 3.94
C LYS A 487 -10.03 27.76 2.78
N ALA A 488 -10.15 26.88 1.79
CA ALA A 488 -9.30 26.89 0.60
C ALA A 488 -9.50 28.17 -0.23
N GLU A 489 -10.74 28.61 -0.40
CA GLU A 489 -11.07 29.89 -1.06
C GLU A 489 -10.48 31.09 -0.30
N GLU A 490 -10.59 31.10 1.04
CA GLU A 490 -10.00 32.16 1.90
C GLU A 490 -8.46 32.22 1.78
N GLU A 491 -7.79 31.07 1.65
CA GLU A 491 -6.33 30.95 1.53
C GLU A 491 -5.83 31.00 0.07
N GLY A 492 -6.73 31.10 -0.92
CA GLY A 492 -6.38 31.13 -2.34
C GLY A 492 -5.81 29.80 -2.86
N VAL A 493 -6.16 28.67 -2.25
CA VAL A 493 -5.68 27.33 -2.64
C VAL A 493 -6.66 26.67 -3.58
N GLU A 494 -6.17 26.24 -4.72
CA GLU A 494 -6.93 25.52 -5.72
C GLU A 494 -7.07 24.03 -5.34
N ILE A 495 -8.31 23.51 -5.38
CA ILE A 495 -8.61 22.09 -5.14
C ILE A 495 -9.21 21.50 -6.40
N ARG A 496 -8.53 20.54 -7.02
CA ARG A 496 -9.00 19.76 -8.17
C ARG A 496 -9.45 18.37 -7.72
N LEU A 497 -10.66 17.96 -8.15
CA LEU A 497 -11.30 16.74 -7.67
C LEU A 497 -11.60 15.81 -8.85
N HIS A 498 -11.00 14.64 -8.82
CA HIS A 498 -11.14 13.64 -9.88
C HIS A 498 -11.55 12.27 -9.33
N ASN A 499 -12.30 11.52 -10.11
CA ASN A 499 -12.65 10.13 -9.83
C ASN A 499 -12.01 9.17 -10.84
N ILE A 500 -11.39 9.69 -11.89
CA ILE A 500 -10.73 8.92 -12.96
C ILE A 500 -9.33 9.49 -13.12
N ILE A 501 -8.32 8.63 -13.04
CA ILE A 501 -6.91 9.03 -13.06
C ILE A 501 -6.51 9.74 -14.36
N TYR A 502 -7.03 9.29 -15.50
CA TYR A 502 -6.76 9.90 -16.81
C TYR A 502 -7.14 11.38 -16.85
N LYS A 503 -8.32 11.73 -16.33
CA LYS A 503 -8.77 13.13 -16.31
C LYS A 503 -7.87 14.03 -15.47
N ALA A 504 -7.34 13.50 -14.36
CA ALA A 504 -6.39 14.25 -13.53
C ALA A 504 -5.08 14.50 -14.28
N LEU A 505 -4.57 13.49 -15.00
CA LEU A 505 -3.34 13.60 -15.77
C LEU A 505 -3.51 14.48 -17.00
N GLU A 506 -4.63 14.36 -17.74
CA GLU A 506 -4.95 15.19 -18.91
C GLU A 506 -5.06 16.66 -18.55
N GLU A 507 -5.75 16.98 -17.45
CA GLU A 507 -5.88 18.35 -16.95
C GLU A 507 -4.52 18.93 -16.57
N LEU A 508 -3.70 18.17 -15.83
CA LEU A 508 -2.37 18.60 -15.45
C LEU A 508 -1.46 18.80 -16.68
N GLN A 509 -1.54 17.88 -17.66
CA GLN A 509 -0.80 18.01 -18.91
C GLN A 509 -1.25 19.21 -19.75
N ALA A 510 -2.55 19.49 -19.75
CA ALA A 510 -3.10 20.68 -20.42
C ALA A 510 -2.64 21.97 -19.73
N ALA A 511 -2.62 22.00 -18.41
CA ALA A 511 -2.09 23.12 -17.63
C ALA A 511 -0.60 23.34 -17.92
N MET A 512 0.20 22.26 -17.98
CA MET A 512 1.62 22.33 -18.33
C MET A 512 1.85 22.87 -19.75
N LYS A 513 0.97 22.55 -20.70
CA LYS A 513 1.06 23.04 -22.09
C LYS A 513 0.55 24.47 -22.28
N GLY A 514 0.03 25.11 -21.22
CA GLY A 514 -0.60 26.42 -21.31
C GLY A 514 -1.84 26.44 -22.20
N MET A 515 -2.44 25.28 -22.45
CA MET A 515 -3.70 25.11 -23.17
C MET A 515 -4.82 24.90 -22.15
N LEU A 516 -5.43 25.98 -21.66
CA LEU A 516 -6.71 25.90 -20.98
C LEU A 516 -7.80 25.71 -22.04
N ALA A 517 -8.14 24.46 -22.36
CA ALA A 517 -9.43 24.18 -23.01
C ALA A 517 -10.55 24.49 -22.02
N PRO A 518 -11.76 24.92 -22.46
CA PRO A 518 -12.87 25.20 -21.55
C PRO A 518 -13.15 23.98 -20.67
N VAL A 519 -12.94 24.15 -19.36
CA VAL A 519 -13.11 23.09 -18.39
C VAL A 519 -14.55 23.13 -17.90
N TYR A 520 -15.27 22.03 -18.08
CA TYR A 520 -16.53 21.82 -17.38
C TYR A 520 -16.21 21.47 -15.92
N GLU A 521 -16.37 22.44 -15.02
CA GLU A 521 -16.28 22.17 -13.59
C GLU A 521 -17.61 21.65 -13.06
N GLU A 522 -17.53 20.55 -12.29
CA GLU A 522 -18.67 20.07 -11.52
C GLU A 522 -18.90 21.03 -10.35
N VAL A 523 -19.84 21.95 -10.50
CA VAL A 523 -20.18 22.90 -9.45
C VAL A 523 -21.15 22.27 -8.48
N VAL A 524 -20.77 22.19 -7.21
CA VAL A 524 -21.66 21.76 -6.14
C VAL A 524 -22.69 22.87 -5.89
N ILE A 525 -23.95 22.54 -6.13
CA ILE A 525 -25.09 23.48 -5.97
C ILE A 525 -25.70 23.42 -4.57
N GLY A 526 -25.52 22.32 -3.84
CA GLY A 526 -26.00 22.18 -2.48
C GLY A 526 -25.69 20.85 -1.84
N GLN A 527 -25.84 20.80 -0.50
CA GLN A 527 -25.68 19.60 0.31
C GLN A 527 -26.89 19.41 1.23
N ALA A 528 -27.27 18.15 1.46
CA ALA A 528 -28.36 17.79 2.34
C ALA A 528 -28.00 16.58 3.20
N ASP A 529 -28.22 16.71 4.50
CA ASP A 529 -28.00 15.63 5.48
C ASP A 529 -29.21 14.71 5.55
N VAL A 530 -29.00 13.40 5.48
CA VAL A 530 -30.05 12.40 5.64
C VAL A 530 -30.35 12.22 7.12
N ARG A 531 -31.55 12.67 7.54
CA ARG A 531 -32.02 12.58 8.94
C ARG A 531 -32.92 11.38 9.20
N GLN A 532 -33.71 10.98 8.20
CA GLN A 532 -34.65 9.88 8.29
C GLN A 532 -34.73 9.10 6.98
N ILE A 533 -35.17 7.85 7.06
CA ILE A 533 -35.27 6.97 5.89
C ILE A 533 -36.65 6.32 5.90
N TYR A 534 -37.32 6.36 4.74
CA TYR A 534 -38.60 5.73 4.53
C TYR A 534 -38.50 4.72 3.38
N LYS A 535 -38.80 3.45 3.65
CA LYS A 535 -38.83 2.40 2.62
C LYS A 535 -40.24 2.23 2.08
N VAL A 536 -40.44 2.50 0.80
CA VAL A 536 -41.74 2.39 0.12
C VAL A 536 -41.63 1.36 -0.99
N SER A 537 -42.47 0.32 -0.93
CA SER A 537 -42.39 -0.88 -1.80
C SER A 537 -42.47 -0.63 -3.30
N LYS A 538 -42.92 0.56 -3.77
CA LYS A 538 -43.08 0.91 -5.20
C LYS A 538 -42.12 1.99 -5.69
N VAL A 539 -41.43 2.70 -4.78
CA VAL A 539 -40.62 3.89 -5.09
C VAL A 539 -39.16 3.69 -4.69
N GLY A 540 -38.90 2.72 -3.84
CA GLY A 540 -37.56 2.49 -3.25
C GLY A 540 -37.37 3.19 -1.92
N THR A 541 -36.14 3.60 -1.63
CA THR A 541 -35.77 4.28 -0.39
C THR A 541 -35.90 5.79 -0.57
N ILE A 542 -36.76 6.43 0.24
CA ILE A 542 -36.88 7.87 0.31
C ILE A 542 -36.05 8.37 1.48
N ALA A 543 -35.10 9.26 1.20
CA ALA A 543 -34.30 9.94 2.21
C ALA A 543 -35.01 11.24 2.64
N GLY A 544 -35.38 11.33 3.92
CA GLY A 544 -35.81 12.58 4.57
C GLY A 544 -34.57 13.38 4.96
N CYS A 545 -34.30 14.43 4.20
CA CYS A 545 -33.09 15.22 4.28
C CYS A 545 -33.36 16.64 4.76
N MET A 546 -32.34 17.27 5.33
CA MET A 546 -32.29 18.70 5.60
C MET A 546 -31.20 19.31 4.73
N VAL A 547 -31.54 20.31 3.90
CA VAL A 547 -30.54 21.04 3.12
C VAL A 547 -29.68 21.87 4.07
N THR A 548 -28.39 21.58 4.12
CA THR A 548 -27.42 22.21 5.04
C THR A 548 -26.58 23.28 4.36
N ASP A 549 -26.44 23.20 3.03
CA ASP A 549 -25.73 24.21 2.25
C ASP A 549 -26.33 24.34 0.85
N GLY A 550 -26.28 25.55 0.29
CA GLY A 550 -26.73 25.86 -1.06
C GLY A 550 -28.19 25.55 -1.33
N LYS A 551 -28.47 24.92 -2.47
CA LYS A 551 -29.82 24.48 -2.89
C LYS A 551 -29.77 23.16 -3.62
N MET A 552 -30.78 22.33 -3.42
CA MET A 552 -30.96 21.08 -4.16
C MET A 552 -31.97 21.30 -5.30
N LYS A 553 -31.59 20.96 -6.53
CA LYS A 553 -32.49 21.02 -7.71
C LYS A 553 -32.94 19.62 -8.09
N ARG A 554 -34.14 19.51 -8.71
CA ARG A 554 -34.72 18.23 -9.12
C ARG A 554 -33.89 17.50 -10.18
N ASP A 555 -33.30 18.22 -11.11
CA ASP A 555 -32.65 17.67 -12.29
C ASP A 555 -31.10 17.57 -12.09
N CYS A 556 -30.61 17.83 -10.87
CA CYS A 556 -29.17 17.76 -10.58
C CYS A 556 -28.67 16.32 -10.48
N LYS A 557 -27.42 16.16 -10.78
CA LYS A 557 -26.65 14.94 -10.39
C LYS A 557 -26.40 14.97 -8.89
N VAL A 558 -26.38 13.81 -8.27
CA VAL A 558 -26.16 13.69 -6.82
C VAL A 558 -25.09 12.69 -6.51
N ARG A 559 -24.35 12.95 -5.44
CA ARG A 559 -23.40 12.03 -4.81
C ARG A 559 -23.86 11.74 -3.40
N LEU A 560 -23.86 10.46 -3.05
CA LEU A 560 -24.04 10.03 -1.67
C LEU A 560 -22.67 9.90 -1.01
N ILE A 561 -22.45 10.68 0.03
CA ILE A 561 -21.21 10.71 0.80
C ILE A 561 -21.49 10.11 2.16
N ARG A 562 -20.76 9.06 2.50
CA ARG A 562 -20.79 8.38 3.79
C ARG A 562 -19.43 8.50 4.45
N GLU A 563 -19.38 9.12 5.63
CA GLU A 563 -18.12 9.29 6.38
C GLU A 563 -17.00 9.99 5.59
N GLY A 564 -17.38 10.89 4.65
CA GLY A 564 -16.42 11.62 3.82
C GLY A 564 -16.00 10.91 2.52
N ILE A 565 -16.54 9.70 2.26
CA ILE A 565 -16.26 8.91 1.05
C ILE A 565 -17.49 8.92 0.16
N VAL A 566 -17.30 9.07 -1.16
CA VAL A 566 -18.37 8.96 -2.15
C VAL A 566 -18.74 7.49 -2.32
N VAL A 567 -19.95 7.12 -1.88
CA VAL A 567 -20.48 5.76 -1.98
C VAL A 567 -21.18 5.51 -3.32
N TYR A 568 -21.85 6.55 -3.83
CA TYR A 568 -22.63 6.45 -5.06
C TYR A 568 -22.73 7.81 -5.77
N THR A 569 -22.68 7.80 -7.09
CA THR A 569 -22.97 8.97 -7.93
C THR A 569 -24.04 8.61 -8.94
N GLY A 570 -25.07 9.43 -9.05
CA GLY A 570 -26.19 9.18 -9.95
C GLY A 570 -27.06 10.42 -10.14
N LYS A 571 -28.30 10.23 -10.60
CA LYS A 571 -29.28 11.30 -10.75
C LYS A 571 -30.26 11.29 -9.60
N LEU A 572 -30.78 12.47 -9.27
CA LEU A 572 -31.88 12.58 -8.34
C LEU A 572 -33.16 12.04 -9.00
N GLY A 573 -33.79 11.02 -8.39
CA GLY A 573 -35.01 10.42 -8.93
C GLY A 573 -36.25 11.27 -8.66
N SER A 574 -36.33 11.87 -7.46
CA SER A 574 -37.42 12.80 -7.10
C SER A 574 -36.99 13.77 -6.00
N LEU A 575 -37.54 14.98 -6.04
CA LEU A 575 -37.39 16.00 -5.00
C LEU A 575 -38.75 16.47 -4.53
N ARG A 576 -39.08 16.23 -3.26
CA ARG A 576 -40.39 16.57 -2.69
C ARG A 576 -40.23 17.36 -1.41
N ARG A 577 -41.18 18.27 -1.20
CA ARG A 577 -41.37 18.95 0.07
C ARG A 577 -42.79 18.67 0.56
N PHE A 578 -42.91 17.96 1.67
CA PHE A 578 -44.16 17.34 2.13
C PHE A 578 -44.73 16.40 1.05
N GLU A 579 -45.90 16.65 0.55
CA GLU A 579 -46.57 15.84 -0.50
C GLU A 579 -46.37 16.37 -1.95
N ASN A 580 -45.75 17.56 -2.11
CA ASN A 580 -45.64 18.23 -3.38
C ASN A 580 -44.24 18.04 -4.01
N ASP A 581 -44.21 17.72 -5.30
CA ASP A 581 -42.98 17.76 -6.10
C ASP A 581 -42.54 19.23 -6.28
N VAL A 582 -41.25 19.50 -6.01
CA VAL A 582 -40.69 20.86 -6.12
C VAL A 582 -39.50 20.87 -7.08
N LYS A 583 -39.26 22.02 -7.70
CA LYS A 583 -38.12 22.19 -8.63
C LYS A 583 -36.81 22.39 -7.90
N GLU A 584 -36.83 23.10 -6.77
CA GLU A 584 -35.64 23.35 -5.94
C GLU A 584 -36.02 23.45 -4.45
N VAL A 585 -35.06 23.15 -3.58
CA VAL A 585 -35.16 23.35 -2.13
C VAL A 585 -33.89 24.04 -1.67
N ILE A 586 -34.03 25.16 -0.94
CA ILE A 586 -32.92 25.97 -0.44
C ILE A 586 -32.48 25.53 0.96
N ASN A 587 -31.30 26.01 1.35
CA ASN A 587 -30.74 25.78 2.69
C ASN A 587 -31.76 26.08 3.81
N GLY A 588 -31.74 25.22 4.85
CA GLY A 588 -32.58 25.31 6.04
C GLY A 588 -33.96 24.67 5.91
N TYR A 589 -34.30 24.07 4.76
CA TYR A 589 -35.56 23.38 4.58
C TYR A 589 -35.43 21.86 4.47
N GLU A 590 -36.45 21.19 5.00
CA GLU A 590 -36.57 19.73 4.90
C GLU A 590 -37.15 19.32 3.54
N CYS A 591 -36.69 18.21 3.00
CA CYS A 591 -37.13 17.61 1.76
C CYS A 591 -37.03 16.08 1.77
N GLY A 592 -37.82 15.44 0.91
CA GLY A 592 -37.72 14.02 0.61
C GLY A 592 -37.05 13.83 -0.73
N MET A 593 -36.01 13.02 -0.79
CA MET A 593 -35.24 12.72 -1.99
C MET A 593 -35.17 11.22 -2.27
N THR A 594 -35.18 10.85 -3.54
CA THR A 594 -34.85 9.51 -3.99
C THR A 594 -33.69 9.61 -4.97
N ILE A 595 -32.79 8.64 -4.94
CA ILE A 595 -31.67 8.53 -5.89
C ILE A 595 -32.03 7.44 -6.89
N GLU A 596 -31.85 7.71 -8.19
CA GLU A 596 -32.10 6.72 -9.22
C GLU A 596 -31.18 5.50 -9.06
N ASN A 597 -31.75 4.31 -9.16
CA ASN A 597 -31.05 3.02 -9.09
C ASN A 597 -30.26 2.76 -7.79
N PHE A 598 -30.48 3.53 -6.71
CA PHE A 598 -29.78 3.35 -5.46
C PHE A 598 -30.72 3.37 -4.25
N ASN A 599 -30.65 2.32 -3.40
CA ASN A 599 -31.56 2.12 -2.27
C ASN A 599 -30.85 1.99 -0.91
N ASP A 600 -29.50 1.91 -0.87
CA ASP A 600 -28.72 1.76 0.39
C ASP A 600 -28.36 3.11 1.01
N ILE A 601 -29.36 3.96 1.21
CA ILE A 601 -29.18 5.25 1.91
C ILE A 601 -29.28 5.00 3.41
N LYS A 602 -28.41 5.62 4.23
CA LYS A 602 -28.40 5.51 5.70
C LYS A 602 -28.56 6.87 6.36
N VAL A 603 -29.06 6.87 7.58
CA VAL A 603 -29.11 8.08 8.42
C VAL A 603 -27.68 8.53 8.72
N GLY A 604 -27.39 9.81 8.50
CA GLY A 604 -26.06 10.41 8.62
C GLY A 604 -25.28 10.46 7.30
N ASP A 605 -25.80 9.91 6.20
CA ASP A 605 -25.24 10.15 4.86
C ASP A 605 -25.46 11.62 4.44
N ILE A 606 -24.58 12.14 3.61
CA ILE A 606 -24.72 13.46 2.99
C ILE A 606 -25.02 13.27 1.52
N ILE A 607 -26.07 13.92 1.02
CA ILE A 607 -26.40 13.98 -0.41
C ILE A 607 -25.91 15.32 -0.94
N GLU A 608 -24.91 15.30 -1.81
CA GLU A 608 -24.34 16.45 -2.48
C GLU A 608 -24.92 16.55 -3.88
N GLY A 609 -25.59 17.67 -4.19
CA GLY A 609 -26.11 17.99 -5.53
C GLY A 609 -25.07 18.79 -6.32
N PHE A 610 -24.83 18.44 -7.59
CA PHE A 610 -23.89 19.13 -8.47
C PHE A 610 -24.42 19.23 -9.91
N GLU A 611 -23.91 20.23 -10.62
CA GLU A 611 -24.18 20.46 -12.02
C GLU A 611 -22.86 20.72 -12.75
N ASP A 612 -22.77 20.27 -14.01
CA ASP A 612 -21.61 20.59 -14.86
C ASP A 612 -21.84 22.03 -15.39
N GLN A 613 -21.03 22.99 -15.00
CA GLN A 613 -21.04 24.34 -15.51
C GLN A 613 -19.78 24.60 -16.34
N GLU A 614 -19.96 25.23 -17.50
CA GLU A 614 -18.84 25.74 -18.29
C GLU A 614 -18.28 26.97 -17.57
N VAL A 615 -17.01 26.89 -17.19
CA VAL A 615 -16.33 28.04 -16.56
C VAL A 615 -15.78 28.89 -17.71
N GLU A 616 -16.41 30.00 -17.99
CA GLU A 616 -15.75 31.08 -18.73
C GLU A 616 -14.72 31.73 -17.81
N GLU A 617 -13.44 31.77 -18.23
CA GLU A 617 -12.41 32.59 -17.57
C GLU A 617 -12.71 34.10 -17.65
#